data_90c46f2746dafa37f6b493c9e50163e0
#
_entry.id   90c46f2746dafa37f6b493c9e50163e0
#
_cell.length_a   1.000
_cell.length_b   1.000
_cell.length_c   1.000
_cell.angle_alpha   90.00
_cell.angle_beta   90.00
_cell.angle_gamma   90.00
#
_symmetry.space_group_name_H-M   'P 1'
#
loop_
_entity.id
_entity.type
_entity.pdbx_description
1 polymer ?
#
loop_
_entity_poly.entity_id
_entity_poly.type
_entity_poly.pdbx_seq_one_letter_code
_entity_poly.pdbx_strand_id
1 'polypeptide(L)' 'MKRFYKLENLDCAHCAEGMERAINKLDCVKSATVSFMLARLVIEAEDELFEKALDEAQKAISGVNRKTKIVR' A
#
# COMPACT_ATOMS: atom_id res chain seq x y z
N MET A 1 -0.43 -3.22 -14.52
CA MET A 1 -1.50 -2.29 -14.14
C MET A 1 -1.04 -1.44 -12.97
N LYS A 2 -1.32 -0.16 -13.03
CA LYS A 2 -0.91 0.79 -11.99
C LYS A 2 -2.13 1.59 -11.56
N ARG A 3 -2.38 1.67 -10.25
CA ARG A 3 -3.52 2.39 -9.72
C ARG A 3 -3.15 3.20 -8.48
N PHE A 4 -3.95 4.20 -8.21
CA PHE A 4 -3.82 5.12 -7.09
C PHE A 4 -4.98 4.90 -6.13
N TYR A 5 -4.67 4.81 -4.85
CA TYR A 5 -5.68 4.63 -3.80
C TYR A 5 -5.42 5.60 -2.67
N LYS A 6 -6.49 6.09 -2.06
CA LYS A 6 -6.39 6.94 -0.89
C LYS A 6 -6.18 6.06 0.34
N LEU A 7 -5.40 6.54 1.29
CA LEU A 7 -5.20 5.87 2.57
C LEU A 7 -5.89 6.65 3.67
N GLU A 8 -6.66 5.96 4.50
CA GLU A 8 -7.29 6.55 5.68
C GLU A 8 -6.42 6.31 6.90
N ASN A 9 -6.42 7.27 7.81
CA ASN A 9 -5.72 7.19 9.10
C ASN A 9 -4.21 6.99 8.95
N LEU A 10 -3.63 7.60 7.92
CA LEU A 10 -2.18 7.63 7.74
C LEU A 10 -1.66 8.85 8.51
N ASP A 11 -1.21 8.63 9.73
CA ASP A 11 -0.87 9.70 10.66
C ASP A 11 0.63 9.78 11.01
N CYS A 12 1.47 9.03 10.31
CA CYS A 12 2.90 8.94 10.64
C CYS A 12 3.73 8.77 9.36
N ALA A 13 4.65 9.71 9.12
CA ALA A 13 5.52 9.64 7.95
C ALA A 13 6.43 8.41 7.98
N HIS A 14 6.93 8.07 9.17
CA HIS A 14 7.78 6.89 9.34
C HIS A 14 6.98 5.61 9.07
N CYS A 15 5.72 5.58 9.46
CA CYS A 15 4.82 4.46 9.16
C CYS A 15 4.62 4.31 7.67
N ALA A 16 4.47 5.42 6.95
CA ALA A 16 4.31 5.40 5.49
C ALA A 16 5.52 4.75 4.81
N GLU A 17 6.72 5.07 5.26
CA GLU A 17 7.94 4.45 4.73
C GLU A 17 7.96 2.95 5.01
N GLY A 18 7.57 2.55 6.21
CA GLY A 18 7.50 1.14 6.58
C GLY A 18 6.49 0.37 5.74
N MET A 19 5.35 0.99 5.48
CA MET A 19 4.31 0.41 4.63
C MET A 19 4.83 0.21 3.20
N GLU A 20 5.49 1.22 2.65
CA GLU A 20 6.04 1.15 1.31
C GLU A 20 7.05 0.01 1.19
N ARG A 21 7.95 -0.12 2.15
CA ARG A 21 8.92 -1.21 2.16
C ARG A 21 8.25 -2.57 2.24
N ALA A 22 7.26 -2.70 3.11
CA ALA A 22 6.56 -3.96 3.30
C ALA A 22 5.82 -4.37 2.03
N ILE A 23 5.16 -3.42 1.37
CA ILE A 23 4.42 -3.71 0.13
C ILE A 23 5.38 -4.09 -0.99
N ASN A 24 6.52 -3.41 -1.10
CA ASN A 24 7.51 -3.70 -2.15
C ASN A 24 8.17 -5.07 -1.99
N LYS A 25 8.08 -5.68 -0.81
CA LYS A 25 8.60 -7.03 -0.59
C LYS A 25 7.64 -8.13 -1.06
N LEU A 26 6.41 -7.77 -1.40
CA LEU A 26 5.42 -8.75 -1.83
C LEU A 26 5.71 -9.21 -3.26
N ASP A 27 5.67 -10.52 -3.47
CA ASP A 27 5.94 -11.11 -4.78
C ASP A 27 4.91 -10.70 -5.83
N CYS A 28 3.68 -10.45 -5.41
CA CYS A 28 2.60 -10.08 -6.32
C CYS A 28 2.59 -8.59 -6.68
N VAL A 29 3.52 -7.80 -6.14
CA VAL A 29 3.62 -6.36 -6.39
C VAL A 29 4.92 -6.07 -7.14
N LYS A 30 4.80 -5.36 -8.27
CA LYS A 30 5.98 -4.92 -9.02
C LYS A 30 6.64 -3.72 -8.34
N SER A 31 5.84 -2.74 -7.94
CA SER A 31 6.34 -1.59 -7.21
C SER A 31 5.20 -0.92 -6.45
N ALA A 32 5.55 -0.19 -5.41
CA ALA A 32 4.57 0.57 -4.65
C ALA A 32 5.23 1.80 -4.06
N THR A 33 4.46 2.88 -3.97
CA THR A 33 4.88 4.14 -3.35
C THR A 33 3.79 4.58 -2.40
N VAL A 34 4.17 4.95 -1.18
CA VAL A 34 3.23 5.49 -0.19
C VAL A 34 3.63 6.94 0.07
N SER A 35 2.70 7.87 -0.19
CA SER A 35 2.92 9.28 0.06
C SER A 35 2.21 9.69 1.34
N PHE A 36 2.99 10.09 2.35
CA PHE A 36 2.41 10.58 3.59
C PHE A 36 1.67 11.91 3.38
N MET A 37 2.27 12.80 2.60
CA MET A 37 1.71 14.13 2.39
C MET A 37 0.37 14.09 1.66
N LEU A 38 0.21 13.17 0.72
CA LEU A 38 -1.02 13.02 -0.06
C LEU A 38 -1.94 11.94 0.50
N ALA A 39 -1.49 11.21 1.53
CA ALA A 39 -2.22 10.06 2.08
C ALA A 39 -2.66 9.13 0.94
N ARG A 40 -1.72 8.74 0.09
CA ARG A 40 -2.01 8.00 -1.13
C ARG A 40 -1.06 6.83 -1.32
N LEU A 41 -1.62 5.74 -1.81
CA LEU A 41 -0.86 4.56 -2.23
C LEU A 41 -0.88 4.48 -3.75
N VAL A 42 0.29 4.34 -4.37
CA VAL A 42 0.41 4.02 -5.78
C VAL A 42 0.97 2.60 -5.84
N ILE A 43 0.25 1.71 -6.49
CA ILE A 43 0.65 0.30 -6.56
C ILE A 43 0.63 -0.17 -8.01
N GLU A 44 1.66 -0.91 -8.40
CA GLU A 44 1.76 -1.53 -9.71
C GLU A 44 1.91 -3.04 -9.56
N ALA A 45 1.08 -3.78 -10.30
CA ALA A 45 1.10 -5.24 -10.29
C ALA A 45 0.48 -5.75 -11.59
N GLU A 46 0.68 -7.04 -11.88
CA GLU A 46 0.04 -7.68 -13.03
C GLU A 46 -1.48 -7.62 -12.87
N ASP A 47 -2.19 -7.45 -13.99
CA ASP A 47 -3.65 -7.34 -13.97
C ASP A 47 -4.29 -8.54 -13.28
N GLU A 48 -3.80 -9.73 -13.56
CA GLU A 48 -4.33 -10.97 -13.00
C GLU A 48 -4.12 -11.10 -11.50
N LEU A 49 -3.08 -10.44 -10.99
CA LEU A 49 -2.71 -10.51 -9.57
C LEU A 49 -3.10 -9.25 -8.80
N PHE A 50 -3.75 -8.30 -9.47
CA PHE A 50 -3.97 -6.98 -8.87
C PHE A 50 -4.83 -7.02 -7.61
N GLU A 51 -5.91 -7.79 -7.62
CA GLU A 51 -6.75 -7.92 -6.43
C GLU A 51 -6.00 -8.58 -5.28
N LYS A 52 -5.22 -9.62 -5.59
CA LYS A 52 -4.38 -10.28 -4.59
C LYS A 52 -3.34 -9.30 -4.05
N ALA A 53 -2.75 -8.49 -4.94
CA ALA A 53 -1.77 -7.48 -4.55
C ALA A 53 -2.39 -6.47 -3.58
N LEU A 54 -3.61 -6.02 -3.84
CA LEU A 54 -4.31 -5.11 -2.94
C LEU A 54 -4.58 -5.74 -1.58
N ASP A 55 -5.05 -6.99 -1.55
CA ASP A 55 -5.31 -7.69 -0.30
C ASP A 55 -4.04 -7.86 0.51
N GLU A 56 -2.95 -8.26 -0.14
CA GLU A 56 -1.67 -8.42 0.53
C GLU A 56 -1.09 -7.08 0.98
N ALA A 57 -1.29 -6.03 0.17
CA ALA A 57 -0.86 -4.68 0.53
C ALA A 57 -1.59 -4.19 1.77
N GLN A 58 -2.90 -4.45 1.87
CA GLN A 58 -3.66 -4.08 3.06
C GLN A 58 -3.13 -4.80 4.30
N LYS A 59 -2.79 -6.08 4.15
CA LYS A 59 -2.21 -6.83 5.26
C LYS A 59 -0.86 -6.27 5.69
N ALA A 60 -0.03 -5.89 4.71
CA ALA A 60 1.27 -5.29 4.99
C ALA A 60 1.12 -3.95 5.70
N ILE A 61 0.18 -3.13 5.25
CA ILE A 61 -0.13 -1.84 5.87
C ILE A 61 -0.61 -2.06 7.30
N SER A 62 -1.51 -3.00 7.52
CA SER A 62 -2.05 -3.30 8.85
C SER A 62 -0.97 -3.82 9.79
N GLY A 63 0.05 -4.48 9.27
CA GLY A 63 1.20 -4.91 10.05
C GLY A 63 2.04 -3.76 10.58
N VAL A 64 2.02 -2.62 9.90
CA VAL A 64 2.73 -1.41 10.34
C VAL A 64 1.83 -0.55 11.23
N ASN A 65 0.58 -0.34 10.79
CA ASN A 65 -0.40 0.44 11.55
C ASN A 65 -1.79 -0.10 11.25
N ARG A 66 -2.42 -0.69 12.26
CA ARG A 66 -3.73 -1.34 12.11
C ARG A 66 -4.86 -0.38 11.76
N LYS A 67 -4.67 0.91 12.02
CA LYS A 67 -5.71 1.92 11.76
C LYS A 67 -5.73 2.36 10.31
N THR A 68 -4.63 2.22 9.60
CA THR A 68 -4.53 2.68 8.20
C THR A 68 -5.23 1.71 7.27
N LYS A 69 -6.09 2.24 6.42
CA LYS A 69 -6.91 1.45 5.49
C LYS A 69 -6.78 1.98 4.07
N ILE A 70 -6.74 1.06 3.10
CA ILE A 70 -6.81 1.41 1.69
C ILE A 70 -8.28 1.66 1.34
N VAL A 71 -8.57 2.83 0.77
CA VAL A 71 -9.90 3.16 0.29
C VAL A 71 -10.02 2.67 -1.15
N ARG A 72 -10.80 1.65 -1.39
CA ARG A 72 -10.99 1.04 -2.71
C ARG A 72 -12.14 1.66 -3.48
#